data_ccf50b799ba279a8bb7f424afe9e74fe
#
_entry.id   ccf50b799ba279a8bb7f424afe9e74fe
#
_cell.length_a   1.000
_cell.length_b   1.000
_cell.length_c   1.000
_cell.angle_alpha   90.00
_cell.angle_beta   90.00
_cell.angle_gamma   90.00
#
_symmetry.space_group_name_H-M   'P 1'
#
loop_
_entity.id
_entity.type
_entity.pdbx_description
1 polymer ?
#
loop_
_entity_poly.entity_id
_entity_poly.type
_entity_poly.pdbx_seq_one_letter_code
_entity_poly.pdbx_strand_id
1 'polypeptide(L)'
;THGPEHHVMVGAALLTAYRNAGGRLELERALQEMYRRGKEVPGGACGFWGACGAGISAGQFLAIATESTPLAQEPWGLSNQMTARALDSIGRVGGPRCCKRDSWLAILAAVDFVRERLGVEMARTVPVCPYSRHNSQCIGSRCPFSAVNRKKPTVAFLCVHNSCRSQMAEALGRRLAGEVFRSVSAGTQPSGRINPDAVRLMKQVYGIDMEEDQYSKPLSQLPAVDLVVTMGCQVQCPALPCSHREDWGLEDPSGQEDRAFLSVMAQIEEKVLDLKRRIQADRQML
;
A
#
# COMPACT_ATOMS: atom_id res chain seq x y z
N THR A 1 21.31 0.49 -1.45
CA THR A 1 22.58 0.43 -0.71
C THR A 1 22.35 -0.38 0.55
N HIS A 2 23.30 -1.20 0.92
CA HIS A 2 23.36 -1.92 2.19
C HIS A 2 24.54 -1.33 2.97
N GLY A 3 24.30 -0.84 4.17
CA GLY A 3 25.36 -0.20 4.94
C GLY A 3 24.99 0.04 6.40
N PRO A 4 25.97 0.38 7.24
CA PRO A 4 25.79 0.63 8.68
C PRO A 4 24.95 1.88 8.99
N GLU A 5 24.67 2.72 8.01
CA GLU A 5 23.81 3.90 8.17
C GLU A 5 22.43 3.53 8.74
N HIS A 6 21.94 2.33 8.41
CA HIS A 6 20.68 1.82 8.91
C HIS A 6 20.68 1.57 10.43
N HIS A 7 21.85 1.41 11.03
CA HIS A 7 22.00 1.23 12.48
C HIS A 7 21.67 2.52 13.25
N VAL A 8 21.82 3.67 12.61
CA VAL A 8 21.42 4.98 13.16
C VAL A 8 20.02 5.37 12.72
N MET A 9 19.72 5.18 11.41
CA MET A 9 18.49 5.70 10.80
C MET A 9 17.21 5.12 11.43
N VAL A 10 17.20 3.85 11.81
CA VAL A 10 16.02 3.19 12.40
C VAL A 10 15.68 3.86 13.73
N GLY A 11 16.64 3.98 14.64
CA GLY A 11 16.43 4.61 15.94
C GLY A 11 16.09 6.10 15.83
N ALA A 12 16.74 6.83 14.92
CA ALA A 12 16.47 8.25 14.69
C ALA A 12 15.03 8.48 14.18
N ALA A 13 14.57 7.65 13.24
CA ALA A 13 13.19 7.70 12.75
C ALA A 13 12.18 7.39 13.87
N LEU A 14 12.47 6.39 14.70
CA LEU A 14 11.62 6.02 15.83
C LEU A 14 11.57 7.10 16.92
N LEU A 15 12.70 7.72 17.28
CA LEU A 15 12.75 8.85 18.23
C LEU A 15 11.89 10.02 17.74
N THR A 16 12.02 10.36 16.47
CA THR A 16 11.24 11.43 15.84
C THR A 16 9.75 11.11 15.83
N ALA A 17 9.37 9.89 15.41
CA ALA A 17 7.98 9.44 15.40
C ALA A 17 7.38 9.39 16.80
N TYR A 18 8.12 8.90 17.79
CA TYR A 18 7.71 8.84 19.19
C TYR A 18 7.45 10.24 19.77
N ARG A 19 8.37 11.19 19.51
CA ARG A 19 8.19 12.59 19.92
C ARG A 19 6.97 13.24 19.28
N ASN A 20 6.76 13.03 17.99
CA ASN A 20 5.62 13.56 17.23
C ASN A 20 4.27 12.97 17.69
N ALA A 21 4.30 11.74 18.21
CA ALA A 21 3.12 11.06 18.76
C ALA A 21 2.84 11.42 20.23
N GLY A 22 3.53 12.42 20.79
CA GLY A 22 3.35 12.88 22.16
C GLY A 22 4.27 12.21 23.20
N GLY A 23 5.21 11.38 22.77
CA GLY A 23 6.23 10.81 23.63
C GLY A 23 7.16 11.89 24.21
N ARG A 24 7.55 11.73 25.47
CA ARG A 24 8.37 12.71 26.19
C ARG A 24 9.85 12.42 25.97
N LEU A 25 10.55 13.27 25.23
CA LEU A 25 12.01 13.28 25.10
C LEU A 25 12.48 14.64 24.56
N GLU A 26 13.73 14.96 24.81
CA GLU A 26 14.41 16.09 24.16
C GLU A 26 15.04 15.56 22.86
N LEU A 27 14.43 15.93 21.71
CA LEU A 27 14.69 15.26 20.42
C LEU A 27 16.14 15.47 19.94
N GLU A 28 16.68 16.68 20.06
CA GLU A 28 18.02 16.97 19.56
C GLU A 28 19.08 16.13 20.29
N ARG A 29 19.02 16.11 21.61
CA ARG A 29 19.92 15.32 22.47
C ARG A 29 19.74 13.82 22.20
N ALA A 30 18.49 13.35 22.03
CA ALA A 30 18.19 11.96 21.73
C ALA A 30 18.76 11.52 20.37
N LEU A 31 18.68 12.37 19.33
CA LEU A 31 19.26 12.11 18.01
C LEU A 31 20.79 12.08 18.03
N GLN A 32 21.44 12.99 18.78
CA GLN A 32 22.88 12.98 18.97
C GLN A 32 23.35 11.68 19.64
N GLU A 33 22.66 11.26 20.69
CA GLU A 33 22.96 10.02 21.41
C GLU A 33 22.71 8.79 20.53
N MET A 34 21.64 8.79 19.72
CA MET A 34 21.36 7.73 18.76
C MET A 34 22.46 7.61 17.70
N TYR A 35 22.94 8.74 17.18
CA TYR A 35 24.07 8.76 16.28
C TYR A 35 25.33 8.18 16.92
N ARG A 36 25.65 8.59 18.15
CA ARG A 36 26.82 8.10 18.89
C ARG A 36 26.75 6.58 19.07
N ARG A 37 25.62 6.03 19.56
CA ARG A 37 25.48 4.59 19.82
C ARG A 37 25.40 3.77 18.53
N GLY A 38 24.64 4.25 17.54
CA GLY A 38 24.38 3.49 16.31
C GLY A 38 25.64 3.27 15.46
N LYS A 39 26.58 4.22 15.45
CA LYS A 39 27.85 4.08 14.72
C LYS A 39 28.86 3.13 15.38
N GLU A 40 28.66 2.76 16.65
CA GLU A 40 29.48 1.74 17.32
C GLU A 40 29.12 0.31 16.87
N VAL A 41 27.93 0.12 16.24
CA VAL A 41 27.51 -1.18 15.74
C VAL A 41 28.21 -1.46 14.41
N PRO A 42 29.09 -2.46 14.30
CA PRO A 42 29.90 -2.67 13.12
C PRO A 42 29.06 -3.16 11.93
N GLY A 43 29.54 -2.85 10.74
CA GLY A 43 29.01 -3.44 9.50
C GLY A 43 29.18 -4.97 9.52
N GLY A 44 28.15 -5.71 9.10
CA GLY A 44 28.20 -7.18 9.08
C GLY A 44 27.76 -7.86 10.39
N ALA A 45 27.46 -7.12 11.46
CA ALA A 45 26.96 -7.70 12.71
C ALA A 45 25.78 -8.65 12.52
N CYS A 46 24.90 -8.37 11.55
CA CYS A 46 23.75 -9.22 11.22
C CYS A 46 24.10 -10.66 10.85
N GLY A 47 25.24 -10.86 10.19
CA GLY A 47 25.72 -12.18 9.79
C GLY A 47 26.74 -12.79 10.75
N PHE A 48 27.63 -11.97 11.32
CA PHE A 48 28.73 -12.46 12.15
C PHE A 48 28.38 -12.57 13.63
N TRP A 49 27.47 -11.70 14.13
CA TRP A 49 27.06 -11.69 15.54
C TRP A 49 25.64 -12.24 15.73
N GLY A 50 24.91 -12.55 14.65
CA GLY A 50 23.51 -12.97 14.75
C GLY A 50 22.57 -11.84 15.19
N ALA A 51 23.02 -10.59 15.17
CA ALA A 51 22.25 -9.44 15.63
C ALA A 51 22.21 -8.36 14.56
N CYS A 52 21.08 -8.22 13.87
CA CYS A 52 20.90 -7.19 12.85
C CYS A 52 20.92 -5.79 13.49
N GLY A 53 21.78 -4.90 12.95
CA GLY A 53 21.90 -3.54 13.46
C GLY A 53 20.61 -2.73 13.45
N ALA A 54 19.65 -3.06 12.57
CA ALA A 54 18.32 -2.45 12.62
C ALA A 54 17.55 -2.84 13.89
N GLY A 55 17.64 -4.09 14.32
CA GLY A 55 17.03 -4.56 15.56
C GLY A 55 17.72 -3.96 16.78
N ILE A 56 19.07 -3.88 16.77
CA ILE A 56 19.84 -3.20 17.83
C ILE A 56 19.43 -1.72 17.92
N SER A 57 19.28 -1.05 16.78
CA SER A 57 18.87 0.36 16.69
C SER A 57 17.48 0.61 17.29
N ALA A 58 16.53 -0.33 17.12
CA ALA A 58 15.22 -0.26 17.77
C ALA A 58 15.33 -0.38 19.31
N GLY A 59 16.21 -1.24 19.81
CA GLY A 59 16.50 -1.32 21.24
C GLY A 59 17.19 -0.06 21.80
N GLN A 60 18.16 0.48 21.05
CA GLN A 60 18.81 1.74 21.39
C GLN A 60 17.82 2.92 21.43
N PHE A 61 16.88 2.99 20.47
CA PHE A 61 15.78 3.94 20.49
C PHE A 61 15.05 3.89 21.83
N LEU A 62 14.61 2.69 22.25
CA LEU A 62 13.82 2.56 23.48
C LEU A 62 14.67 2.87 24.70
N ALA A 63 15.93 2.44 24.72
CA ALA A 63 16.86 2.77 25.81
C ALA A 63 17.08 4.28 25.98
N ILE A 64 17.12 5.03 24.85
CA ILE A 64 17.22 6.49 24.88
C ILE A 64 15.91 7.12 25.34
N ALA A 65 14.78 6.69 24.79
CA ALA A 65 13.47 7.23 25.11
C ALA A 65 13.03 7.01 26.56
N THR A 66 13.54 5.94 27.19
CA THR A 66 13.24 5.58 28.58
C THR A 66 14.42 5.87 29.55
N GLU A 67 15.45 6.56 29.08
CA GLU A 67 16.66 6.88 29.84
C GLU A 67 17.31 5.66 30.54
N SER A 68 17.29 4.53 29.84
CA SER A 68 17.83 3.26 30.36
C SER A 68 19.33 3.30 30.53
N THR A 69 19.79 2.72 31.64
CA THR A 69 21.21 2.51 31.99
C THR A 69 21.44 1.02 32.30
N PRO A 70 22.71 0.54 32.37
CA PRO A 70 23.00 -0.83 32.79
C PRO A 70 22.49 -1.18 34.20
N LEU A 71 22.24 -0.17 35.06
CA LEU A 71 21.72 -0.35 36.39
C LEU A 71 20.21 -0.11 36.51
N ALA A 72 19.56 0.32 35.45
CA ALA A 72 18.10 0.50 35.44
C ALA A 72 17.41 -0.87 35.48
N GLN A 73 16.29 -0.97 36.17
CA GLN A 73 15.53 -2.22 36.29
C GLN A 73 14.55 -2.36 35.11
N GLU A 74 13.44 -1.67 35.15
CA GLU A 74 12.36 -1.78 34.11
C GLU A 74 12.81 -1.27 32.72
N PRO A 75 13.40 -0.06 32.56
CA PRO A 75 13.86 0.43 31.28
C PRO A 75 14.90 -0.47 30.61
N TRP A 76 15.79 -1.09 31.38
CA TRP A 76 16.75 -2.06 30.87
C TRP A 76 16.06 -3.29 30.29
N GLY A 77 15.07 -3.84 31.00
CA GLY A 77 14.29 -4.98 30.55
C GLY A 77 13.51 -4.67 29.27
N LEU A 78 12.82 -3.53 29.20
CA LEU A 78 12.07 -3.08 28.03
C LEU A 78 12.96 -2.92 26.80
N SER A 79 14.12 -2.33 26.93
CA SER A 79 15.06 -2.12 25.83
C SER A 79 15.56 -3.43 25.22
N ASN A 80 15.86 -4.43 26.07
CA ASN A 80 16.26 -5.76 25.63
C ASN A 80 15.09 -6.51 24.97
N GLN A 81 13.88 -6.44 25.52
CA GLN A 81 12.67 -7.01 24.90
C GLN A 81 12.38 -6.41 23.53
N MET A 82 12.57 -5.08 23.37
CA MET A 82 12.42 -4.42 22.08
C MET A 82 13.40 -4.95 21.04
N THR A 83 14.68 -5.06 21.41
CA THR A 83 15.70 -5.65 20.55
C THR A 83 15.34 -7.08 20.15
N ALA A 84 14.97 -7.90 21.11
CA ALA A 84 14.59 -9.30 20.89
C ALA A 84 13.39 -9.41 19.92
N ARG A 85 12.34 -8.59 20.12
CA ARG A 85 11.15 -8.57 19.24
C ARG A 85 11.48 -8.13 17.81
N ALA A 86 12.35 -7.13 17.65
CA ALA A 86 12.80 -6.69 16.34
C ALA A 86 13.65 -7.76 15.64
N LEU A 87 14.56 -8.40 16.36
CA LEU A 87 15.40 -9.48 15.83
C LEU A 87 14.59 -10.73 15.47
N ASP A 88 13.58 -11.10 16.26
CA ASP A 88 12.66 -12.20 15.93
C ASP A 88 11.90 -11.92 14.63
N SER A 89 11.36 -10.70 14.48
CA SER A 89 10.67 -10.28 13.26
C SER A 89 11.57 -10.36 12.02
N ILE A 90 12.84 -9.99 12.14
CA ILE A 90 13.84 -10.08 11.08
C ILE A 90 14.21 -11.54 10.80
N GLY A 91 14.46 -12.31 11.84
CA GLY A 91 14.89 -13.71 11.76
C GLY A 91 13.87 -14.61 11.09
N ARG A 92 12.57 -14.42 11.36
CA ARG A 92 11.46 -15.16 10.73
C ARG A 92 11.41 -15.01 9.21
N VAL A 93 11.79 -13.86 8.67
CA VAL A 93 11.84 -13.66 7.22
C VAL A 93 13.11 -14.27 6.61
N GLY A 94 14.19 -14.27 7.34
CA GLY A 94 15.47 -14.88 6.94
C GLY A 94 16.28 -14.05 5.94
N GLY A 95 17.43 -14.62 5.54
CA GLY A 95 18.39 -14.01 4.64
C GLY A 95 18.10 -14.21 3.13
N PRO A 96 18.98 -13.71 2.28
CA PRO A 96 20.15 -12.88 2.62
C PRO A 96 19.76 -11.50 3.15
N ARG A 97 20.75 -10.78 3.72
CA ARG A 97 20.54 -9.45 4.32
C ARG A 97 19.85 -8.49 3.36
N CYS A 98 18.93 -7.70 3.89
CA CYS A 98 18.38 -6.55 3.18
C CYS A 98 18.12 -5.42 4.17
N CYS A 99 19.05 -4.47 4.31
CA CYS A 99 18.96 -3.41 5.31
C CYS A 99 17.65 -2.63 5.28
N LYS A 100 17.03 -2.44 4.09
CA LYS A 100 15.70 -1.81 3.98
C LYS A 100 14.60 -2.67 4.59
N ARG A 101 14.53 -3.95 4.20
CA ARG A 101 13.55 -4.90 4.75
C ARG A 101 13.68 -4.99 6.28
N ASP A 102 14.91 -5.16 6.74
CA ASP A 102 15.20 -5.38 8.15
C ASP A 102 14.91 -4.11 8.97
N SER A 103 15.17 -2.91 8.40
CA SER A 103 14.77 -1.62 9.01
C SER A 103 13.25 -1.49 9.12
N TRP A 104 12.50 -1.83 8.07
CA TRP A 104 11.03 -1.75 8.10
C TRP A 104 10.43 -2.74 9.09
N LEU A 105 10.97 -3.96 9.17
CA LEU A 105 10.54 -4.95 10.18
C LEU A 105 10.80 -4.45 11.59
N ALA A 106 11.99 -3.89 11.84
CA ALA A 106 12.33 -3.34 13.14
C ALA A 106 11.44 -2.14 13.54
N ILE A 107 11.16 -1.23 12.59
CA ILE A 107 10.27 -0.08 12.82
C ILE A 107 8.84 -0.56 13.13
N LEU A 108 8.27 -1.48 12.35
CA LEU A 108 6.93 -2.00 12.60
C LEU A 108 6.83 -2.70 13.95
N ALA A 109 7.82 -3.52 14.29
CA ALA A 109 7.89 -4.17 15.61
C ALA A 109 7.97 -3.14 16.75
N ALA A 110 8.72 -2.04 16.55
CA ALA A 110 8.85 -0.98 17.55
C ALA A 110 7.55 -0.16 17.71
N VAL A 111 6.85 0.16 16.61
CA VAL A 111 5.56 0.85 16.67
C VAL A 111 4.55 0.04 17.50
N ASP A 112 4.43 -1.24 17.20
CA ASP A 112 3.53 -2.14 17.94
C ASP A 112 3.96 -2.28 19.42
N PHE A 113 5.25 -2.42 19.69
CA PHE A 113 5.79 -2.52 21.07
C PHE A 113 5.55 -1.26 21.90
N VAL A 114 5.79 -0.09 21.32
CA VAL A 114 5.60 1.21 22.00
C VAL A 114 4.13 1.43 22.34
N ARG A 115 3.21 1.09 21.46
CA ARG A 115 1.77 1.14 21.76
C ARG A 115 1.41 0.24 22.93
N GLU A 116 1.90 -1.02 22.92
CA GLU A 116 1.58 -2.02 23.93
C GLU A 116 2.19 -1.73 25.32
N ARG A 117 3.40 -1.18 25.34
CA ARG A 117 4.18 -1.06 26.59
C ARG A 117 4.28 0.37 27.12
N LEU A 118 4.17 1.38 26.27
CA LEU A 118 4.28 2.80 26.65
C LEU A 118 2.99 3.59 26.41
N GLY A 119 1.97 2.99 25.75
CA GLY A 119 0.69 3.65 25.46
C GLY A 119 0.80 4.82 24.47
N VAL A 120 1.87 4.91 23.65
CA VAL A 120 2.06 5.97 22.67
C VAL A 120 1.70 5.45 21.27
N GLU A 121 0.72 6.09 20.64
CA GLU A 121 0.22 5.74 19.30
C GLU A 121 1.02 6.42 18.19
N MET A 122 2.01 5.72 17.66
CA MET A 122 2.75 6.18 16.49
C MET A 122 2.05 5.74 15.20
N ALA A 123 2.13 6.57 14.14
CA ALA A 123 1.57 6.22 12.83
C ALA A 123 2.17 4.90 12.30
N ARG A 124 1.31 3.98 11.86
CA ARG A 124 1.70 2.64 11.39
C ARG A 124 1.33 2.45 9.92
N THR A 125 2.32 2.42 9.05
CA THR A 125 2.13 2.14 7.62
C THR A 125 3.06 1.02 7.19
N VAL A 126 2.52 0.04 6.45
CA VAL A 126 3.34 -1.05 5.88
C VAL A 126 3.87 -0.61 4.51
N PRO A 127 5.18 -0.40 4.36
CA PRO A 127 5.75 0.09 3.11
C PRO A 127 5.70 -0.96 1.99
N VAL A 128 5.76 -0.50 0.74
CA VAL A 128 6.03 -1.34 -0.43
C VAL A 128 7.43 -1.06 -0.90
N CYS A 129 8.16 -2.10 -1.20
CA CYS A 129 9.53 -1.97 -1.66
C CYS A 129 9.60 -1.55 -3.15
N PRO A 130 10.09 -0.33 -3.47
CA PRO A 130 10.33 0.07 -4.85
C PRO A 130 11.68 -0.40 -5.39
N TYR A 131 12.51 -1.04 -4.55
CA TYR A 131 13.92 -1.32 -4.82
C TYR A 131 14.20 -2.76 -5.26
N SER A 132 13.19 -3.61 -5.41
CA SER A 132 13.36 -5.04 -5.70
C SER A 132 14.20 -5.29 -6.96
N ARG A 133 13.99 -4.48 -8.00
CA ARG A 133 14.70 -4.59 -9.29
C ARG A 133 16.16 -4.15 -9.22
N HIS A 134 16.54 -3.37 -8.21
CA HIS A 134 17.90 -2.83 -8.03
C HIS A 134 18.68 -3.56 -6.93
N ASN A 135 18.15 -4.64 -6.40
CA ASN A 135 18.79 -5.43 -5.34
C ASN A 135 18.98 -6.87 -5.79
N SER A 136 20.21 -7.23 -6.14
CA SER A 136 20.58 -8.59 -6.54
C SER A 136 20.34 -9.65 -5.44
N GLN A 137 20.23 -9.22 -4.18
CA GLN A 137 19.96 -10.08 -3.02
C GLN A 137 18.46 -10.07 -2.63
N CYS A 138 17.57 -9.58 -3.51
CA CYS A 138 16.15 -9.53 -3.24
C CYS A 138 15.55 -10.95 -3.19
N ILE A 139 14.79 -11.22 -2.13
CA ILE A 139 14.10 -12.51 -1.94
C ILE A 139 12.72 -12.58 -2.63
N GLY A 140 12.38 -11.57 -3.45
CA GLY A 140 11.16 -11.56 -4.28
C GLY A 140 9.88 -11.67 -3.46
N SER A 141 9.00 -12.58 -3.84
CA SER A 141 7.70 -12.81 -3.19
C SER A 141 7.79 -13.26 -1.73
N ARG A 142 8.92 -13.80 -1.28
CA ARG A 142 9.13 -14.14 0.14
C ARG A 142 9.29 -12.92 1.05
N CYS A 143 9.56 -11.73 0.46
CA CYS A 143 9.67 -10.50 1.23
C CYS A 143 8.27 -9.94 1.56
N PRO A 144 7.94 -9.66 2.84
CA PRO A 144 6.62 -9.12 3.22
C PRO A 144 6.32 -7.75 2.60
N PHE A 145 7.36 -7.04 2.17
CA PHE A 145 7.25 -5.73 1.51
C PHE A 145 7.29 -5.79 -0.01
N SER A 146 7.25 -6.99 -0.58
CA SER A 146 7.23 -7.15 -2.03
C SER A 146 5.94 -6.61 -2.64
N ALA A 147 6.06 -5.85 -3.72
CA ALA A 147 4.89 -5.40 -4.48
C ALA A 147 4.03 -6.56 -4.99
N VAL A 148 4.65 -7.73 -5.23
CA VAL A 148 3.96 -8.96 -5.68
C VAL A 148 2.99 -9.50 -4.61
N ASN A 149 3.29 -9.32 -3.33
CA ASN A 149 2.48 -9.84 -2.22
C ASN A 149 1.24 -8.99 -1.91
N ARG A 150 1.07 -7.85 -2.56
CA ARG A 150 -0.09 -7.02 -2.32
C ARG A 150 -1.28 -7.53 -3.12
N LYS A 151 -2.36 -7.83 -2.42
CA LYS A 151 -3.66 -8.02 -3.03
C LYS A 151 -4.00 -6.71 -3.77
N LYS A 152 -4.20 -6.82 -5.09
CA LYS A 152 -4.67 -5.66 -5.85
C LYS A 152 -6.07 -5.32 -5.36
N PRO A 153 -6.35 -4.04 -5.06
CA PRO A 153 -7.72 -3.66 -4.72
C PRO A 153 -8.65 -3.97 -5.89
N THR A 154 -9.88 -4.30 -5.58
CA THR A 154 -10.94 -4.49 -6.58
C THR A 154 -11.72 -3.19 -6.72
N VAL A 155 -11.69 -2.61 -7.91
CA VAL A 155 -12.44 -1.42 -8.29
C VAL A 155 -13.67 -1.83 -9.09
N ALA A 156 -14.87 -1.50 -8.59
CA ALA A 156 -16.12 -1.76 -9.28
C ALA A 156 -16.62 -0.50 -9.99
N PHE A 157 -16.77 -0.58 -11.31
CA PHE A 157 -17.37 0.46 -12.16
C PHE A 157 -18.85 0.19 -12.31
N LEU A 158 -19.69 1.10 -11.84
CA LEU A 158 -21.14 0.91 -11.77
C LEU A 158 -21.91 1.92 -12.63
N CYS A 159 -22.91 1.41 -13.34
CA CYS A 159 -23.92 2.23 -14.00
C CYS A 159 -25.30 1.54 -13.91
N VAL A 160 -26.34 2.07 -14.57
CA VAL A 160 -27.67 1.45 -14.54
C VAL A 160 -27.68 0.12 -15.29
N HIS A 161 -27.32 0.15 -16.55
CA HIS A 161 -27.54 -0.98 -17.49
C HIS A 161 -26.34 -1.92 -17.62
N ASN A 162 -25.18 -1.55 -17.14
CA ASN A 162 -23.91 -2.29 -17.34
C ASN A 162 -23.71 -2.70 -18.82
N SER A 163 -23.99 -1.77 -19.72
CA SER A 163 -23.92 -2.02 -21.17
C SER A 163 -22.86 -1.14 -21.89
N CYS A 164 -22.58 0.07 -21.38
CA CYS A 164 -21.73 1.04 -22.07
C CYS A 164 -20.62 1.56 -21.15
N ARG A 165 -20.81 2.66 -20.41
CA ARG A 165 -19.79 3.37 -19.64
C ARG A 165 -19.01 2.48 -18.67
N SER A 166 -19.69 1.70 -17.85
CA SER A 166 -19.05 0.81 -16.88
C SER A 166 -18.27 -0.33 -17.52
N GLN A 167 -18.73 -0.81 -18.69
CA GLN A 167 -18.03 -1.84 -19.48
C GLN A 167 -16.74 -1.28 -20.09
N MET A 168 -16.79 -0.08 -20.69
CA MET A 168 -15.60 0.60 -21.21
C MET A 168 -14.60 0.90 -20.08
N ALA A 169 -15.08 1.32 -18.89
CA ALA A 169 -14.24 1.57 -17.74
C ALA A 169 -13.57 0.29 -17.20
N GLU A 170 -14.29 -0.84 -17.15
CA GLU A 170 -13.71 -2.13 -16.78
C GLU A 170 -12.61 -2.54 -17.78
N ALA A 171 -12.85 -2.42 -19.08
CA ALA A 171 -11.91 -2.78 -20.15
C ALA A 171 -10.63 -1.91 -20.09
N LEU A 172 -10.80 -0.58 -20.02
CA LEU A 172 -9.68 0.35 -19.91
C LEU A 172 -8.93 0.18 -18.60
N GLY A 173 -9.62 -0.04 -17.48
CA GLY A 173 -9.01 -0.30 -16.19
C GLY A 173 -8.15 -1.58 -16.20
N ARG A 174 -8.60 -2.65 -16.82
CA ARG A 174 -7.79 -3.88 -17.02
C ARG A 174 -6.54 -3.61 -17.84
N ARG A 175 -6.66 -2.88 -18.94
CA ARG A 175 -5.54 -2.61 -19.84
C ARG A 175 -4.52 -1.63 -19.28
N LEU A 176 -4.97 -0.52 -18.69
CA LEU A 176 -4.12 0.60 -18.30
C LEU A 176 -3.65 0.53 -16.85
N ALA A 177 -4.39 -0.17 -16.00
CA ALA A 177 -4.16 -0.19 -14.56
C ALA A 177 -4.17 -1.60 -13.94
N GLY A 178 -4.22 -2.66 -14.75
CA GLY A 178 -4.33 -4.04 -14.28
C GLY A 178 -3.19 -4.52 -13.39
N GLU A 179 -2.04 -3.85 -13.40
CA GLU A 179 -0.94 -4.09 -12.47
C GLU A 179 -1.16 -3.42 -11.08
N VAL A 180 -2.07 -2.45 -10.98
CA VAL A 180 -2.35 -1.67 -9.76
C VAL A 180 -3.63 -2.13 -9.08
N PHE A 181 -4.73 -2.32 -9.83
CA PHE A 181 -6.01 -2.78 -9.30
C PHE A 181 -6.69 -3.78 -10.23
N ARG A 182 -7.64 -4.55 -9.69
CA ARG A 182 -8.54 -5.43 -10.44
C ARG A 182 -9.80 -4.65 -10.79
N SER A 183 -10.14 -4.60 -12.08
CA SER A 183 -11.36 -3.95 -12.57
C SER A 183 -12.51 -4.96 -12.67
N VAL A 184 -13.69 -4.55 -12.22
CA VAL A 184 -14.96 -5.26 -12.42
C VAL A 184 -16.05 -4.23 -12.70
N SER A 185 -17.15 -4.63 -13.34
CA SER A 185 -18.30 -3.74 -13.55
C SER A 185 -19.61 -4.45 -13.24
N ALA A 186 -20.65 -3.69 -12.95
CA ALA A 186 -22.01 -4.21 -12.80
C ALA A 186 -23.07 -3.10 -13.02
N GLY A 187 -24.33 -3.50 -13.14
CA GLY A 187 -25.46 -2.60 -13.22
C GLY A 187 -26.54 -2.87 -12.20
N THR A 188 -27.30 -1.83 -11.84
CA THR A 188 -28.49 -1.98 -11.01
C THR A 188 -29.64 -2.66 -11.76
N GLN A 189 -29.70 -2.48 -13.10
CA GLN A 189 -30.68 -3.06 -14.01
C GLN A 189 -29.95 -3.50 -15.29
N PRO A 190 -29.21 -4.61 -15.26
CA PRO A 190 -28.38 -5.03 -16.40
C PRO A 190 -29.24 -5.30 -17.65
N SER A 191 -28.75 -4.83 -18.80
CA SER A 191 -29.45 -4.99 -20.10
C SER A 191 -29.29 -6.38 -20.73
N GLY A 192 -28.44 -7.23 -20.15
CA GLY A 192 -28.13 -8.57 -20.66
C GLY A 192 -27.11 -8.60 -21.81
N ARG A 193 -26.76 -7.46 -22.41
CA ARG A 193 -25.75 -7.36 -23.48
C ARG A 193 -24.94 -6.07 -23.38
N ILE A 194 -23.73 -6.08 -23.94
CA ILE A 194 -22.92 -4.87 -24.09
C ILE A 194 -23.42 -4.06 -25.29
N ASN A 195 -23.31 -2.74 -25.22
CA ASN A 195 -23.70 -1.88 -26.34
C ASN A 195 -22.79 -2.13 -27.56
N PRO A 196 -23.36 -2.45 -28.76
CA PRO A 196 -22.56 -2.80 -29.93
C PRO A 196 -21.61 -1.70 -30.40
N ASP A 197 -21.99 -0.42 -30.28
CA ASP A 197 -21.14 0.70 -30.67
C ASP A 197 -19.96 0.85 -29.69
N ALA A 198 -20.18 0.62 -28.39
CA ALA A 198 -19.09 0.57 -27.43
C ALA A 198 -18.11 -0.57 -27.74
N VAL A 199 -18.59 -1.78 -28.06
CA VAL A 199 -17.75 -2.92 -28.50
C VAL A 199 -16.93 -2.55 -29.72
N ARG A 200 -17.59 -2.07 -30.76
CA ARG A 200 -16.99 -1.69 -32.05
C ARG A 200 -15.88 -0.65 -31.83
N LEU A 201 -16.17 0.44 -31.13
CA LEU A 201 -15.25 1.55 -30.97
C LEU A 201 -14.09 1.19 -30.02
N MET A 202 -14.32 0.44 -28.96
CA MET A 202 -13.26 -0.06 -28.09
C MET A 202 -12.29 -0.97 -28.86
N LYS A 203 -12.79 -1.79 -29.77
CA LYS A 203 -11.97 -2.63 -30.65
C LYS A 203 -11.19 -1.80 -31.67
N GLN A 204 -11.81 -0.79 -32.29
CA GLN A 204 -11.15 0.10 -33.27
C GLN A 204 -10.06 0.98 -32.64
N VAL A 205 -10.33 1.59 -31.50
CA VAL A 205 -9.43 2.59 -30.90
C VAL A 205 -8.36 1.95 -30.03
N TYR A 206 -8.74 0.97 -29.21
CA TYR A 206 -7.84 0.38 -28.21
C TYR A 206 -7.42 -1.06 -28.54
N GLY A 207 -8.00 -1.69 -29.57
CA GLY A 207 -7.77 -3.09 -29.86
C GLY A 207 -8.31 -4.04 -28.78
N ILE A 208 -9.34 -3.61 -28.05
CA ILE A 208 -9.96 -4.38 -26.96
C ILE A 208 -11.30 -4.94 -27.46
N ASP A 209 -11.41 -6.26 -27.54
CA ASP A 209 -12.68 -6.92 -27.73
C ASP A 209 -13.33 -7.21 -26.39
N MET A 210 -14.34 -6.40 -26.04
CA MET A 210 -14.99 -6.53 -24.73
C MET A 210 -15.83 -7.80 -24.60
N GLU A 211 -16.28 -8.40 -25.71
CA GLU A 211 -17.12 -9.60 -25.67
C GLU A 211 -16.35 -10.88 -25.37
N GLU A 212 -15.02 -10.87 -25.50
CA GLU A 212 -14.19 -12.01 -25.11
C GLU A 212 -14.23 -12.30 -23.59
N ASP A 213 -14.23 -11.23 -22.77
CA ASP A 213 -14.01 -11.34 -21.31
C ASP A 213 -15.09 -10.68 -20.46
N GLN A 214 -16.05 -9.96 -21.07
CA GLN A 214 -17.02 -9.16 -20.35
C GLN A 214 -18.46 -9.48 -20.78
N TYR A 215 -19.38 -9.26 -19.84
CA TYR A 215 -20.82 -9.36 -20.08
C TYR A 215 -21.58 -8.45 -19.12
N SER A 216 -22.82 -8.11 -19.48
CA SER A 216 -23.69 -7.31 -18.62
C SER A 216 -24.18 -8.15 -17.44
N LYS A 217 -23.93 -7.67 -16.20
CA LYS A 217 -24.19 -8.43 -14.98
C LYS A 217 -24.74 -7.56 -13.85
N PRO A 218 -25.55 -8.14 -12.94
CA PRO A 218 -26.06 -7.43 -11.76
C PRO A 218 -25.03 -7.28 -10.67
N LEU A 219 -25.30 -6.39 -9.70
CA LEU A 219 -24.45 -6.13 -8.54
C LEU A 219 -24.20 -7.40 -7.70
N SER A 220 -25.17 -8.32 -7.65
CA SER A 220 -25.06 -9.57 -6.89
C SER A 220 -23.96 -10.53 -7.39
N GLN A 221 -23.45 -10.31 -8.59
CA GLN A 221 -22.35 -11.10 -9.17
C GLN A 221 -20.97 -10.46 -8.93
N LEU A 222 -20.91 -9.31 -8.28
CA LEU A 222 -19.63 -8.69 -7.93
C LEU A 222 -18.94 -9.49 -6.80
N PRO A 223 -17.61 -9.63 -6.86
CA PRO A 223 -16.82 -10.04 -5.69
C PRO A 223 -16.86 -8.96 -4.61
N ALA A 224 -16.23 -9.21 -3.46
CA ALA A 224 -15.93 -8.16 -2.52
C ALA A 224 -15.11 -7.05 -3.21
N VAL A 225 -15.55 -5.80 -3.05
CA VAL A 225 -14.95 -4.62 -3.70
C VAL A 225 -14.36 -3.67 -2.66
N ASP A 226 -13.23 -3.09 -2.99
CA ASP A 226 -12.55 -2.13 -2.12
C ASP A 226 -12.93 -0.69 -2.47
N LEU A 227 -13.17 -0.41 -3.77
CA LEU A 227 -13.52 0.92 -4.27
C LEU A 227 -14.67 0.81 -5.28
N VAL A 228 -15.65 1.70 -5.15
CA VAL A 228 -16.79 1.83 -6.06
C VAL A 228 -16.71 3.15 -6.82
N VAL A 229 -16.82 3.06 -8.14
CA VAL A 229 -16.86 4.21 -9.06
C VAL A 229 -18.20 4.18 -9.81
N THR A 230 -19.02 5.22 -9.66
CA THR A 230 -20.26 5.39 -10.42
C THR A 230 -20.04 6.27 -11.65
N MET A 231 -20.86 6.08 -12.69
CA MET A 231 -20.66 6.73 -13.99
C MET A 231 -21.56 7.97 -14.20
N GLY A 232 -21.92 8.68 -13.13
CA GLY A 232 -22.81 9.86 -13.26
C GLY A 232 -24.30 9.48 -13.34
N CYS A 233 -24.65 8.30 -12.88
CA CYS A 233 -26.04 7.88 -12.78
C CYS A 233 -26.65 8.48 -11.51
N GLN A 234 -27.68 9.31 -11.63
CA GLN A 234 -28.50 9.82 -10.50
C GLN A 234 -29.26 8.69 -9.76
N VAL A 235 -28.87 7.45 -9.97
CA VAL A 235 -29.51 6.29 -9.36
C VAL A 235 -28.93 6.10 -7.96
N GLN A 236 -29.80 5.94 -6.97
CA GLN A 236 -29.45 5.39 -5.67
C GLN A 236 -28.80 4.03 -5.86
N CYS A 237 -27.48 4.00 -6.08
CA CYS A 237 -26.73 2.76 -6.03
C CYS A 237 -26.89 2.18 -4.63
N PRO A 238 -27.40 0.95 -4.49
CA PRO A 238 -27.48 0.30 -3.19
C PRO A 238 -26.12 0.34 -2.50
N ALA A 239 -26.15 0.47 -1.18
CA ALA A 239 -24.96 0.56 -0.37
C ALA A 239 -24.14 -0.76 -0.47
N LEU A 240 -23.23 -0.83 -1.44
CA LEU A 240 -22.22 -1.88 -1.47
C LEU A 240 -21.17 -1.56 -0.39
N PRO A 241 -20.82 -2.51 0.47
CA PRO A 241 -19.70 -2.34 1.40
C PRO A 241 -18.41 -2.10 0.61
N CYS A 242 -17.80 -0.94 0.81
CA CYS A 242 -16.52 -0.58 0.20
C CYS A 242 -15.81 0.46 1.08
N SER A 243 -14.48 0.54 0.96
CA SER A 243 -13.67 1.50 1.72
C SER A 243 -13.78 2.92 1.16
N HIS A 244 -13.98 3.05 -0.15
CA HIS A 244 -14.06 4.33 -0.84
C HIS A 244 -15.09 4.32 -1.97
N ARG A 245 -15.73 5.47 -2.20
CA ARG A 245 -16.70 5.66 -3.29
C ARG A 245 -16.50 7.02 -3.94
N GLU A 246 -16.54 7.04 -5.27
CA GLU A 246 -16.52 8.28 -6.06
C GLU A 246 -17.49 8.20 -7.25
N ASP A 247 -17.90 9.35 -7.76
CA ASP A 247 -18.70 9.46 -8.98
C ASP A 247 -17.93 10.19 -10.07
N TRP A 248 -17.94 9.61 -11.28
CA TRP A 248 -17.21 10.18 -12.40
C TRP A 248 -18.03 11.16 -13.23
N GLY A 249 -19.35 11.23 -13.06
CA GLY A 249 -20.21 12.23 -13.69
C GLY A 249 -20.21 12.19 -15.22
N LEU A 250 -20.11 10.99 -15.83
CA LEU A 250 -20.00 10.84 -17.28
C LEU A 250 -21.39 10.85 -17.96
N GLU A 251 -21.52 11.56 -19.05
CA GLU A 251 -22.72 11.53 -19.89
C GLU A 251 -22.91 10.15 -20.53
N ASP A 252 -24.16 9.75 -20.81
CA ASP A 252 -24.45 8.48 -21.47
C ASP A 252 -24.40 8.64 -22.99
N PRO A 253 -23.43 8.01 -23.68
CA PRO A 253 -23.34 8.11 -25.14
C PRO A 253 -24.30 7.17 -25.88
N SER A 254 -25.07 6.33 -25.15
CA SER A 254 -25.95 5.34 -25.78
C SER A 254 -27.00 5.99 -26.69
N GLY A 255 -27.07 5.55 -27.95
CA GLY A 255 -27.96 6.12 -28.94
C GLY A 255 -27.49 7.43 -29.57
N GLN A 256 -26.28 7.88 -29.27
CA GLN A 256 -25.64 9.04 -29.89
C GLN A 256 -24.64 8.62 -30.96
N GLU A 257 -24.08 9.59 -31.70
CA GLU A 257 -23.05 9.38 -32.70
C GLU A 257 -21.71 8.92 -32.13
N ASP A 258 -20.86 8.33 -32.93
CA ASP A 258 -19.52 7.85 -32.57
C ASP A 258 -18.67 8.89 -31.80
N ARG A 259 -18.82 10.18 -32.13
CA ARG A 259 -18.11 11.28 -31.48
C ARG A 259 -18.42 11.35 -29.97
N ALA A 260 -19.64 11.08 -29.56
CA ALA A 260 -20.02 11.06 -28.15
C ALA A 260 -19.35 9.89 -27.42
N PHE A 261 -19.33 8.69 -28.02
CA PHE A 261 -18.60 7.55 -27.48
C PHE A 261 -17.11 7.83 -27.32
N LEU A 262 -16.48 8.36 -28.38
CA LEU A 262 -15.04 8.69 -28.36
C LEU A 262 -14.69 9.70 -27.26
N SER A 263 -15.56 10.72 -27.07
CA SER A 263 -15.38 11.69 -25.99
C SER A 263 -15.45 11.04 -24.60
N VAL A 264 -16.45 10.18 -24.38
CA VAL A 264 -16.61 9.46 -23.10
C VAL A 264 -15.46 8.47 -22.87
N MET A 265 -15.01 7.77 -23.90
CA MET A 265 -13.87 6.86 -23.84
C MET A 265 -12.59 7.59 -23.40
N ALA A 266 -12.30 8.77 -23.99
CA ALA A 266 -11.14 9.58 -23.60
C ALA A 266 -11.23 10.07 -22.14
N GLN A 267 -12.42 10.47 -21.69
CA GLN A 267 -12.64 10.86 -20.29
C GLN A 267 -12.43 9.67 -19.32
N ILE A 268 -12.91 8.48 -19.68
CA ILE A 268 -12.70 7.25 -18.89
C ILE A 268 -11.20 6.91 -18.81
N GLU A 269 -10.48 6.99 -19.93
CA GLU A 269 -9.03 6.76 -19.96
C GLU A 269 -8.29 7.68 -18.98
N GLU A 270 -8.55 8.99 -19.05
CA GLU A 270 -7.94 9.98 -18.15
C GLU A 270 -8.24 9.67 -16.68
N LYS A 271 -9.51 9.38 -16.35
CA LYS A 271 -9.94 9.05 -14.99
C LYS A 271 -9.35 7.73 -14.48
N VAL A 272 -9.21 6.72 -15.32
CA VAL A 272 -8.53 5.45 -14.99
C VAL A 272 -7.05 5.69 -14.69
N LEU A 273 -6.36 6.49 -15.49
CA LEU A 273 -4.96 6.83 -15.26
C LEU A 273 -4.76 7.69 -14.00
N ASP A 274 -5.70 8.59 -13.72
CA ASP A 274 -5.69 9.37 -12.47
C ASP A 274 -5.92 8.47 -11.26
N LEU A 275 -6.93 7.61 -11.29
CA LEU A 275 -7.22 6.63 -10.23
C LEU A 275 -6.00 5.71 -9.99
N LYS A 276 -5.34 5.24 -11.06
CA LYS A 276 -4.10 4.47 -10.98
C LYS A 276 -3.03 5.22 -10.19
N ARG A 277 -2.78 6.50 -10.53
CA ARG A 277 -1.80 7.35 -9.82
C ARG A 277 -2.15 7.52 -8.36
N ARG A 278 -3.42 7.82 -8.04
CA ARG A 278 -3.90 8.00 -6.66
C ARG A 278 -3.73 6.71 -5.84
N ILE A 279 -4.13 5.56 -6.35
CA ILE A 279 -3.94 4.26 -5.69
C ILE A 279 -2.45 3.92 -5.49
N GLN A 280 -1.57 4.34 -6.40
CA GLN A 280 -0.12 4.15 -6.26
C GLN A 280 0.49 5.09 -5.22
N ALA A 281 0.03 6.34 -5.14
CA ALA A 281 0.56 7.37 -4.26
C ALA A 281 0.01 7.24 -2.83
N ASP A 282 -1.30 7.06 -2.69
CA ASP A 282 -1.98 7.00 -1.39
C ASP A 282 -2.74 5.68 -1.23
N ARG A 283 -2.13 4.78 -0.46
CA ARG A 283 -2.69 3.45 -0.18
C ARG A 283 -3.53 3.41 1.10
N GLN A 284 -3.79 4.53 1.74
CA GLN A 284 -4.77 4.66 2.81
C GLN A 284 -6.20 4.81 2.26
N MET A 285 -6.36 5.05 0.94
CA MET A 285 -7.67 5.09 0.28
C MET A 285 -8.39 3.73 0.22
N LEU A 286 -7.73 2.66 0.59
CA LEU A 286 -8.19 1.27 0.46
C LEU A 286 -8.03 0.54 1.79
#